data_b6095023238eef56c0a31444da509c8e
#
_entry.id   b6095023238eef56c0a31444da509c8e
#
_cell.length_a   1.000
_cell.length_b   1.000
_cell.length_c   1.000
_cell.angle_alpha   90.00
_cell.angle_beta   90.00
_cell.angle_gamma   90.00
#
_symmetry.space_group_name_H-M   'P 1'
#
loop_
_entity.id
_entity.type
_entity.pdbx_description
1 polymer ?
#
loop_
_entity_poly.entity_id
_entity_poly.type
_entity_poly.pdbx_seq_one_letter_code
_entity_poly.pdbx_strand_id
1 'polypeptide(L)' 'MGIKTTEEYVDFFINLNMGKEVSLISFVNNERMVLKGKLENKINEKEPLKKGIMILEGLIKEIGEKGESVVLQKYQTKG' A
#
# COMPACT_ATOMS: atom_id res chain seq x y z
N MET A 1 8.23 -9.60 -10.81
CA MET A 1 7.55 -9.11 -10.45
C MET A 1 7.77 -7.96 -9.85
N GLY A 2 7.47 -7.12 -10.03
CA GLY A 2 7.80 -5.87 -9.56
C GLY A 2 7.02 -5.45 -8.39
N ILE A 3 7.37 -4.28 -7.95
CA ILE A 3 6.72 -3.69 -6.86
C ILE A 3 5.58 -2.87 -7.35
N LYS A 4 4.49 -2.87 -6.65
CA LYS A 4 3.36 -2.03 -7.01
C LYS A 4 3.70 -0.59 -6.72
N THR A 5 3.23 0.29 -7.58
CA THR A 5 3.34 1.72 -7.29
C THR A 5 2.27 2.09 -6.29
N THR A 6 2.33 3.33 -5.80
CA THR A 6 1.32 3.81 -4.87
C THR A 6 -0.07 3.71 -5.49
N GLU A 7 -0.18 4.10 -6.75
CA GLU A 7 -1.47 4.04 -7.43
C GLU A 7 -1.97 2.62 -7.56
N GLU A 8 -1.07 1.69 -7.80
CA GLU A 8 -1.48 0.31 -7.94
C GLU A 8 -1.97 -0.27 -6.62
N TYR A 9 -1.36 0.12 -5.52
CA TYR A 9 -1.83 -0.34 -4.22
C TYR A 9 -3.23 0.18 -3.93
N VAL A 10 -3.46 1.45 -4.21
CA VAL A 10 -4.77 2.04 -3.97
C VAL A 10 -5.82 1.39 -4.86
N ASP A 11 -5.47 1.18 -6.12
CA ASP A 11 -6.36 0.55 -7.06
C ASP A 11 -6.70 -0.88 -6.65
N PHE A 12 -5.69 -1.60 -6.21
CA PHE A 12 -5.88 -2.95 -5.74
C PHE A 12 -6.82 -2.98 -4.54
N PHE A 13 -6.64 -2.04 -3.63
CA PHE A 13 -7.51 -1.94 -2.46
C PHE A 13 -8.96 -1.69 -2.89
N ILE A 14 -9.16 -0.78 -3.81
CA ILE A 14 -10.51 -0.47 -4.27
C ILE A 14 -11.16 -1.69 -4.88
N ASN A 15 -10.43 -2.38 -5.73
CA ASN A 15 -10.99 -3.55 -6.41
C ASN A 15 -11.26 -4.69 -5.46
N LEU A 16 -10.37 -4.88 -4.50
CA LEU A 16 -10.50 -6.00 -3.60
C LEU A 16 -11.59 -5.79 -2.57
N ASN A 17 -11.63 -4.60 -2.03
CA ASN A 17 -12.51 -4.33 -0.91
C ASN A 17 -13.80 -3.64 -1.30
N MET A 18 -13.77 -2.94 -2.40
CA MET A 18 -14.92 -2.21 -2.88
C MET A 18 -15.46 -1.27 -1.80
N GLY A 19 -14.55 -0.79 -0.97
CA GLY A 19 -14.91 0.20 0.02
C GLY A 19 -15.80 -0.27 1.13
N LYS A 20 -15.83 -1.59 1.36
CA LYS A 20 -16.77 -2.04 2.33
C LYS A 20 -16.27 -2.21 3.71
N GLU A 21 -15.42 -3.13 3.95
CA GLU A 21 -15.18 -3.51 5.31
C GLU A 21 -13.88 -3.07 5.90
N VAL A 22 -12.88 -2.91 5.09
CA VAL A 22 -11.55 -2.62 5.56
C VAL A 22 -11.18 -1.20 5.17
N SER A 23 -10.64 -0.43 6.10
CA SER A 23 -10.21 0.91 5.76
C SER A 23 -8.89 0.85 4.99
N LEU A 24 -8.60 1.91 4.26
CA LEU A 24 -7.37 1.96 3.50
C LEU A 24 -6.15 1.88 4.41
N ILE A 25 -6.19 2.56 5.55
CA ILE A 25 -5.06 2.53 6.46
C ILE A 25 -4.81 1.12 6.98
N SER A 26 -5.86 0.37 7.26
CA SER A 26 -5.72 -1.00 7.72
C SER A 26 -5.11 -1.88 6.63
N PHE A 27 -5.59 -1.70 5.41
CA PHE A 27 -5.07 -2.47 4.29
C PHE A 27 -3.58 -2.19 4.09
N VAL A 28 -3.20 -0.91 4.09
CA VAL A 28 -1.82 -0.53 3.86
C VAL A 28 -0.92 -1.03 4.97
N ASN A 29 -1.38 -0.93 6.21
CA ASN A 29 -0.61 -1.44 7.34
C ASN A 29 -0.39 -2.95 7.22
N ASN A 30 -1.42 -3.66 6.83
CA ASN A 30 -1.32 -5.11 6.69
C ASN A 30 -0.32 -5.47 5.59
N GLU A 31 -0.38 -4.77 4.48
CA GLU A 31 0.56 -5.03 3.39
C GLU A 31 1.98 -4.74 3.82
N ARG A 32 2.18 -3.67 4.57
CA ARG A 32 3.51 -3.34 5.06
C ARG A 32 4.04 -4.45 5.95
N MET A 33 3.21 -4.97 6.82
CA MET A 33 3.63 -6.04 7.71
C MET A 33 3.98 -7.32 6.94
N VAL A 34 3.20 -7.61 5.90
CA VAL A 34 3.48 -8.76 5.08
C VAL A 34 4.83 -8.62 4.39
N LEU A 35 5.12 -7.45 3.86
CA LEU A 35 6.40 -7.23 3.20
C LEU A 35 7.55 -7.27 4.19
N LYS A 36 7.35 -6.76 5.39
CA LYS A 36 8.40 -6.83 6.40
C LYS A 36 8.69 -8.27 6.78
N GLY A 37 7.67 -9.09 6.90
CA GLY A 37 7.87 -10.49 7.19
C GLY A 37 8.64 -11.19 6.08
N LYS A 38 8.31 -10.87 4.84
CA LYS A 38 9.04 -11.45 3.72
C LYS A 38 10.49 -10.98 3.71
N LEU A 39 10.71 -9.71 4.03
CA LEU A 39 12.06 -9.17 4.06
C LEU A 39 12.92 -9.91 5.07
N GLU A 40 12.36 -10.24 6.22
CA GLU A 40 13.10 -10.96 7.23
C GLU A 40 13.42 -12.39 6.81
N ASN A 41 12.53 -13.00 6.05
CA ASN A 41 12.71 -14.39 5.66
C ASN A 41 13.46 -14.57 4.34
N LYS A 42 13.52 -13.54 3.53
CA LYS A 42 14.18 -13.66 2.25
C LYS A 42 15.45 -12.90 2.23
N ILE A 43 16.49 -13.50 1.72
CA ILE A 43 17.75 -12.85 1.67
C ILE A 43 17.99 -12.19 0.32
N ASN A 44 17.47 -12.79 -0.71
CA ASN A 44 17.82 -12.35 -2.04
C ASN A 44 17.01 -11.21 -2.62
N GLU A 45 15.86 -10.95 -2.13
CA GLU A 45 14.99 -9.95 -2.74
C GLU A 45 14.72 -8.78 -1.82
N LYS A 46 15.77 -8.30 -1.20
CA LYS A 46 15.61 -7.23 -0.23
C LYS A 46 15.26 -5.90 -0.86
N GLU A 47 15.88 -5.59 -2.00
CA GLU A 47 15.68 -4.28 -2.59
C GLU A 47 14.23 -4.02 -2.98
N PRO A 48 13.59 -4.92 -3.74
CA PRO A 48 12.18 -4.69 -4.07
C PRO A 48 11.30 -4.61 -2.84
N LEU A 49 11.57 -5.46 -1.86
CA LEU A 49 10.75 -5.46 -0.65
C LEU A 49 10.90 -4.16 0.11
N LYS A 50 12.12 -3.63 0.18
CA LYS A 50 12.34 -2.36 0.85
C LYS A 50 11.61 -1.24 0.13
N LYS A 51 11.62 -1.24 -1.19
CA LYS A 51 10.92 -0.21 -1.94
C LYS A 51 9.42 -0.29 -1.68
N GLY A 52 8.87 -1.49 -1.66
CA GLY A 52 7.46 -1.65 -1.38
C GLY A 52 7.09 -1.13 -0.01
N ILE A 53 7.93 -1.44 0.97
CA ILE A 53 7.70 -0.96 2.32
C ILE A 53 7.73 0.57 2.37
N MET A 54 8.67 1.18 1.67
CA MET A 54 8.76 2.63 1.64
C MET A 54 7.51 3.25 1.01
N ILE A 55 7.01 2.65 -0.04
CA ILE A 55 5.80 3.14 -0.69
C ILE A 55 4.63 3.07 0.28
N LEU A 56 4.50 1.95 0.98
CA LEU A 56 3.41 1.78 1.91
C LEU A 56 3.52 2.72 3.10
N GLU A 57 4.73 2.94 3.58
CA GLU A 57 4.91 3.87 4.68
C GLU A 57 4.58 5.29 4.26
N GLY A 58 4.92 5.65 3.03
CA GLY A 58 4.53 6.94 2.50
C GLY A 58 3.04 7.10 2.43
N LEU A 59 2.34 6.03 2.03
CA LEU A 59 0.89 6.06 2.00
C LEU A 59 0.32 6.24 3.40
N ILE A 60 0.86 5.53 4.37
CA ILE A 60 0.39 5.65 5.74
C ILE A 60 0.53 7.09 6.22
N LYS A 61 1.68 7.68 5.94
CA LYS A 61 1.91 9.06 6.35
C LYS A 61 0.93 9.99 5.68
N GLU A 62 0.70 9.81 4.39
CA GLU A 62 -0.19 10.69 3.66
C GLU A 62 -1.62 10.56 4.15
N ILE A 63 -2.04 9.33 4.44
CA ILE A 63 -3.38 9.13 4.97
C ILE A 63 -3.53 9.85 6.31
N GLY A 64 -2.50 9.78 7.14
CA GLY A 64 -2.53 10.45 8.42
C GLY A 64 -2.59 11.97 8.29
N GLU A 65 -1.99 12.51 7.25
CA GLU A 65 -1.98 13.94 7.06
C GLU A 65 -3.19 14.47 6.33
N LYS A 66 -3.66 13.76 5.34
CA LYS A 66 -4.70 14.26 4.45
C LYS A 66 -6.03 13.53 4.55
N GLY A 67 -6.01 12.34 5.08
CA GLY A 67 -7.23 11.55 5.18
C GLY A 67 -7.37 10.56 4.05
N GLU A 68 -8.11 9.48 4.33
CA GLU A 68 -8.26 8.42 3.34
C GLU A 68 -8.99 8.88 2.09
N SER A 69 -10.00 9.69 2.26
CA SER A 69 -10.77 10.14 1.11
C SER A 69 -9.90 10.89 0.10
N VAL A 70 -9.06 11.77 0.61
CA VAL A 70 -8.19 12.55 -0.25
C VAL A 70 -7.20 11.65 -0.96
N VAL A 71 -6.63 10.70 -0.22
CA VAL A 71 -5.65 9.79 -0.81
C VAL A 71 -6.30 8.91 -1.86
N LEU A 72 -7.49 8.41 -1.58
CA LEU A 72 -8.18 7.58 -2.55
C LEU A 72 -8.46 8.34 -3.84
N GLN A 73 -8.89 9.58 -3.73
CA GLN A 73 -9.12 10.37 -4.91
C GLN A 73 -7.85 10.69 -5.68
N LYS A 74 -6.80 10.97 -4.93
CA LYS A 74 -5.55 11.36 -5.56
C LYS A 74 -4.96 10.23 -6.39
N TYR A 75 -5.04 9.02 -5.89
CA TYR A 75 -4.39 7.89 -6.56
C TYR A 75 -5.34 7.00 -7.35
N GLN A 76 -6.60 7.34 -7.39
CA GLN A 76 -7.54 6.55 -8.14
C GLN A 76 -7.31 6.81 -9.61
N THR A 77 -6.90 5.77 -10.33
CA THR A 77 -6.53 6.01 -11.68
C THR A 77 -7.65 5.98 -12.63
N LYS A 78 -8.66 5.58 -12.39
CA LYS A 78 -9.58 5.45 -13.27
C LYS A 78 -10.26 6.16 -13.70
N GLY A 79 -10.15 6.31 -14.02
CA GLY A 79 -10.73 7.21 -14.65
C GLY A 79 -12.00 6.74 -15.15
#